data_e7cf11f1b32839a0548bea5357bdf400
#
_entry.id   e7cf11f1b32839a0548bea5357bdf400
#
_cell.length_a   1.000
_cell.length_b   1.000
_cell.length_c   1.000
_cell.angle_alpha   90.00
_cell.angle_beta   90.00
_cell.angle_gamma   90.00
#
_symmetry.space_group_name_H-M   'P 1'
#
loop_
_entity.id
_entity.type
_entity.pdbx_description
1 polymer ?
#
loop_
_entity_poly.entity_id
_entity_poly.type
_entity_poly.pdbx_seq_one_letter_code
_entity_poly.pdbx_strand_id
1 'polypeptide(L)'
;MMYFVGEKLSPPALRFSASSLSQRDYNPRRGIQNYGPYDAMTLGREKVNCLVIYPARLQNAQQTVVTGLLNGNGTFAGFQKLFRLPLAICGERSLSDETPQQIENVLPGLLREHTPDIMLILASTRSSAYYAGAKTILLGNGVPSQFVTQEKLGNPSQLPWLLENVALQMYAKIGGTPWTVLSSQKQKSLILGVSRAQDEQKRMVVGFVTLFSSDGDYLFFSTIAPKPVYWEDAEAYQKALASVIVEAYHDYTTQSGQPDEVVIHLCKKPGKFRELPAAERAMKRLGGTLPYAILHLNEYSNYRLFDAAHTSYVPQPGIKVTLSDTSALLFLDGRKKDFKTGDEIRTRRGVPRLFEIGFDRRSTLPVSEFPRLIRQVYEFAAVNWRGFNAQSIPATLNYSSLIARLIAEIGADNWSQTVGKIGLLADKSWFL
;
A
#
# COMPACT_ATOMS: atom_id res chain seq x y z
N MET A 1 10.58 39.15 -8.63
CA MET A 1 9.58 38.12 -8.32
C MET A 1 9.98 36.87 -9.07
N MET A 2 10.15 35.74 -8.39
CA MET A 2 10.55 34.48 -9.03
C MET A 2 9.27 33.75 -9.47
N TYR A 3 9.18 33.41 -10.74
CA TYR A 3 8.06 32.64 -11.30
C TYR A 3 8.49 31.20 -11.53
N PHE A 4 7.64 30.25 -11.16
CA PHE A 4 7.82 28.83 -11.46
C PHE A 4 6.79 28.41 -12.50
N VAL A 5 7.21 27.51 -13.39
CA VAL A 5 6.31 26.95 -14.41
C VAL A 5 5.56 25.77 -13.81
N GLY A 6 4.23 25.82 -13.88
CA GLY A 6 3.35 24.73 -13.50
C GLY A 6 2.77 24.06 -14.74
N GLU A 7 2.65 22.74 -14.71
CA GLU A 7 1.98 21.95 -15.73
C GLU A 7 1.01 20.95 -15.09
N LYS A 8 0.00 20.54 -15.84
CA LYS A 8 -0.96 19.52 -15.40
C LYS A 8 -0.64 18.18 -16.06
N LEU A 9 -0.29 17.21 -15.25
CA LEU A 9 -0.13 15.83 -15.68
C LEU A 9 -1.52 15.21 -15.93
N SER A 10 -1.65 14.43 -17.02
CA SER A 10 -2.86 13.65 -17.27
C SER A 10 -3.08 12.62 -16.17
N PRO A 11 -4.32 12.39 -15.70
CA PRO A 11 -4.61 11.34 -14.72
C PRO A 11 -4.11 9.98 -15.19
N PRO A 12 -3.59 9.13 -14.29
CA PRO A 12 -3.22 7.77 -14.64
C PRO A 12 -4.47 6.95 -15.06
N ALA A 13 -4.40 6.22 -16.14
CA ALA A 13 -5.42 5.25 -16.48
C ALA A 13 -5.23 3.99 -15.65
N LEU A 14 -6.30 3.50 -15.02
CA LEU A 14 -6.31 2.25 -14.27
C LEU A 14 -6.75 1.11 -15.18
N ARG A 15 -6.14 -0.05 -15.01
CA ARG A 15 -6.39 -1.25 -15.78
C ARG A 15 -7.03 -2.31 -14.90
N PHE A 16 -8.07 -2.99 -15.43
CA PHE A 16 -8.92 -3.94 -14.73
C PHE A 16 -8.94 -5.32 -15.41
N SER A 17 -7.93 -5.63 -16.20
CA SER A 17 -7.77 -6.95 -16.82
C SER A 17 -6.32 -7.16 -17.24
N ALA A 18 -5.76 -8.29 -16.86
CA ALA A 18 -4.44 -8.72 -17.31
C ALA A 18 -4.41 -9.02 -18.82
N SER A 19 -5.53 -9.47 -19.39
CA SER A 19 -5.62 -9.90 -20.79
C SER A 19 -6.17 -8.85 -21.76
N SER A 20 -6.74 -7.72 -21.25
CA SER A 20 -7.37 -6.71 -22.10
C SER A 20 -6.99 -5.28 -21.73
N LEU A 21 -6.41 -4.55 -22.68
CA LEU A 21 -6.10 -3.13 -22.55
C LEU A 21 -7.34 -2.21 -22.65
N SER A 22 -8.46 -2.73 -23.15
CA SER A 22 -9.71 -1.95 -23.27
C SER A 22 -10.45 -1.82 -21.94
N GLN A 23 -10.22 -2.73 -20.99
CA GLN A 23 -10.82 -2.68 -19.65
C GLN A 23 -10.06 -1.70 -18.75
N ARG A 24 -10.28 -0.41 -18.98
CA ARG A 24 -9.62 0.69 -18.30
C ARG A 24 -10.60 1.77 -17.86
N ASP A 25 -10.29 2.43 -16.76
CA ASP A 25 -11.03 3.57 -16.23
C ASP A 25 -10.08 4.50 -15.47
N TYR A 26 -10.47 5.76 -15.26
CA TYR A 26 -9.74 6.71 -14.40
C TYR A 26 -10.27 6.71 -12.95
N ASN A 27 -11.41 6.05 -12.71
CA ASN A 27 -12.04 5.92 -11.41
C ASN A 27 -12.00 4.45 -10.96
N PRO A 28 -11.31 4.11 -9.86
CA PRO A 28 -11.13 2.72 -9.44
C PRO A 28 -12.45 2.03 -9.07
N ARG A 29 -13.41 2.76 -8.47
CA ARG A 29 -14.71 2.19 -8.10
C ARG A 29 -15.54 1.85 -9.33
N ARG A 30 -15.65 2.77 -10.27
CA ARG A 30 -16.39 2.53 -11.53
C ARG A 30 -15.72 1.41 -12.33
N GLY A 31 -14.39 1.41 -12.41
CA GLY A 31 -13.64 0.40 -13.15
C GLY A 31 -13.87 -1.01 -12.59
N ILE A 32 -13.75 -1.21 -11.28
CA ILE A 32 -13.95 -2.54 -10.68
C ILE A 32 -15.41 -2.99 -10.73
N GLN A 33 -16.38 -2.07 -10.63
CA GLN A 33 -17.80 -2.38 -10.79
C GLN A 33 -18.13 -2.87 -12.21
N ASN A 34 -17.55 -2.22 -13.22
CA ASN A 34 -17.82 -2.53 -14.62
C ASN A 34 -17.06 -3.78 -15.11
N TYR A 35 -15.80 -3.92 -14.72
CA TYR A 35 -14.90 -4.92 -15.30
C TYR A 35 -14.51 -6.04 -14.33
N GLY A 36 -14.67 -5.83 -13.00
CA GLY A 36 -14.10 -6.69 -11.98
C GLY A 36 -12.64 -6.34 -11.68
N PRO A 37 -11.96 -7.14 -10.83
CA PRO A 37 -10.56 -6.91 -10.53
C PRO A 37 -9.63 -7.32 -11.68
N TYR A 38 -8.43 -6.75 -11.70
CA TYR A 38 -7.42 -6.97 -12.74
C TYR A 38 -7.09 -8.44 -12.98
N ASP A 39 -7.02 -9.22 -11.92
CA ASP A 39 -6.66 -10.63 -11.92
C ASP A 39 -7.85 -11.59 -11.73
N ALA A 40 -9.08 -11.14 -12.01
CA ALA A 40 -10.30 -11.95 -11.84
C ALA A 40 -10.20 -13.35 -12.47
N MET A 41 -9.47 -13.47 -13.58
CA MET A 41 -9.31 -14.73 -14.33
C MET A 41 -8.02 -15.51 -13.96
N THR A 42 -7.08 -14.87 -13.28
CA THR A 42 -5.73 -15.41 -13.04
C THR A 42 -5.40 -15.67 -11.58
N LEU A 43 -6.22 -15.18 -10.64
CA LEU A 43 -5.99 -15.38 -9.19
C LEU A 43 -6.00 -16.86 -8.77
N GLY A 44 -6.61 -17.75 -9.57
CA GLY A 44 -6.56 -19.20 -9.35
C GLY A 44 -7.31 -19.69 -8.12
N ARG A 45 -8.29 -18.92 -7.61
CA ARG A 45 -9.09 -19.26 -6.44
C ARG A 45 -10.56 -19.43 -6.78
N GLU A 46 -11.19 -20.48 -6.27
CA GLU A 46 -12.63 -20.70 -6.43
C GLU A 46 -13.45 -19.90 -5.41
N LYS A 47 -12.93 -19.74 -4.20
CA LYS A 47 -13.55 -19.00 -3.08
C LYS A 47 -12.52 -18.50 -2.09
N VAL A 48 -12.95 -17.62 -1.20
CA VAL A 48 -12.18 -17.12 -0.03
C VAL A 48 -12.82 -17.69 1.24
N ASN A 49 -12.07 -18.46 2.01
CA ASN A 49 -12.50 -18.93 3.32
C ASN A 49 -12.12 -17.88 4.38
N CYS A 50 -13.11 -17.24 4.96
CA CYS A 50 -12.95 -16.21 5.98
C CYS A 50 -13.36 -16.75 7.34
N LEU A 51 -12.46 -16.71 8.31
CA LEU A 51 -12.75 -17.00 9.71
C LEU A 51 -13.01 -15.67 10.44
N VAL A 52 -14.07 -15.62 11.25
CA VAL A 52 -14.49 -14.39 11.94
C VAL A 52 -14.34 -14.56 13.45
N ILE A 53 -13.65 -13.61 14.10
CA ILE A 53 -13.62 -13.53 15.56
C ILE A 53 -14.10 -12.15 16.03
N TYR A 54 -14.80 -12.14 17.16
CA TYR A 54 -15.39 -10.92 17.70
C TYR A 54 -15.65 -11.04 19.20
N PRO A 55 -15.57 -9.95 19.98
CA PRO A 55 -16.04 -9.93 21.37
C PRO A 55 -17.55 -10.18 21.43
N ALA A 56 -18.02 -10.94 22.43
CA ALA A 56 -19.44 -11.31 22.58
C ALA A 56 -20.37 -10.10 22.52
N ARG A 57 -19.97 -8.96 23.11
CA ARG A 57 -20.73 -7.69 23.07
C ARG A 57 -20.88 -7.09 21.66
N LEU A 58 -20.08 -7.52 20.68
CA LEU A 58 -20.13 -7.04 19.30
C LEU A 58 -20.88 -7.99 18.34
N GLN A 59 -21.68 -8.93 18.84
CA GLN A 59 -22.40 -9.90 18.02
C GLN A 59 -23.27 -9.24 16.95
N ASN A 60 -24.05 -8.20 17.29
CA ASN A 60 -24.87 -7.49 16.31
C ASN A 60 -24.02 -6.76 15.26
N ALA A 61 -22.89 -6.18 15.67
CA ALA A 61 -21.94 -5.54 14.76
C ALA A 61 -21.30 -6.56 13.82
N GLN A 62 -20.95 -7.74 14.33
CA GLN A 62 -20.44 -8.87 13.55
C GLN A 62 -21.45 -9.29 12.48
N GLN A 63 -22.72 -9.54 12.86
CA GLN A 63 -23.77 -9.90 11.92
C GLN A 63 -23.95 -8.83 10.82
N THR A 64 -23.93 -7.55 11.20
CA THR A 64 -24.02 -6.43 10.25
C THR A 64 -22.87 -6.45 9.26
N VAL A 65 -21.64 -6.62 9.73
CA VAL A 65 -20.44 -6.65 8.87
C VAL A 65 -20.44 -7.85 7.95
N VAL A 66 -20.68 -9.05 8.49
CA VAL A 66 -20.67 -10.29 7.71
C VAL A 66 -21.78 -10.28 6.66
N THR A 67 -23.02 -9.96 7.07
CA THR A 67 -24.15 -9.86 6.13
C THR A 67 -23.87 -8.81 5.04
N GLY A 68 -23.31 -7.67 5.42
CA GLY A 68 -22.95 -6.63 4.45
C GLY A 68 -21.83 -7.05 3.49
N LEU A 69 -20.83 -7.80 3.96
CA LEU A 69 -19.79 -8.32 3.08
C LEU A 69 -20.33 -9.38 2.10
N LEU A 70 -21.22 -10.24 2.55
CA LEU A 70 -21.79 -11.31 1.72
C LEU A 70 -22.83 -10.76 0.73
N ASN A 71 -23.80 -10.00 1.21
CA ASN A 71 -25.01 -9.63 0.46
C ASN A 71 -24.99 -8.19 -0.07
N GLY A 72 -24.05 -7.37 0.41
CA GLY A 72 -24.02 -5.94 0.13
C GLY A 72 -24.75 -5.10 1.18
N ASN A 73 -24.55 -3.79 1.10
CA ASN A 73 -25.21 -2.80 1.95
C ASN A 73 -25.25 -1.46 1.21
N GLY A 74 -26.42 -0.90 0.98
CA GLY A 74 -26.60 0.35 0.28
C GLY A 74 -25.93 0.36 -1.11
N THR A 75 -24.89 1.18 -1.30
CA THR A 75 -24.15 1.28 -2.56
C THR A 75 -23.10 0.20 -2.77
N PHE A 76 -22.74 -0.54 -1.74
CA PHE A 76 -21.81 -1.67 -1.82
C PHE A 76 -22.56 -2.94 -2.20
N ALA A 77 -22.20 -3.53 -3.34
CA ALA A 77 -22.93 -4.68 -3.91
C ALA A 77 -22.60 -6.05 -3.26
N GLY A 78 -21.66 -6.08 -2.32
CA GLY A 78 -21.14 -7.30 -1.70
C GLY A 78 -19.82 -7.77 -2.34
N PHE A 79 -19.08 -8.59 -1.57
CA PHE A 79 -17.74 -9.02 -1.94
C PHE A 79 -17.73 -9.78 -3.28
N GLN A 80 -18.59 -10.79 -3.41
CA GLN A 80 -18.63 -11.63 -4.63
C GLN A 80 -18.96 -10.82 -5.88
N LYS A 81 -19.92 -9.91 -5.80
CA LYS A 81 -20.30 -9.10 -6.98
C LYS A 81 -19.19 -8.16 -7.40
N LEU A 82 -18.43 -7.61 -6.43
CA LEU A 82 -17.36 -6.66 -6.71
C LEU A 82 -16.09 -7.34 -7.23
N PHE A 83 -15.69 -8.48 -6.63
CA PHE A 83 -14.43 -9.15 -6.93
C PHE A 83 -14.56 -10.41 -7.79
N ARG A 84 -15.77 -10.79 -8.21
CA ARG A 84 -16.03 -12.01 -9.00
C ARG A 84 -15.56 -13.29 -8.30
N LEU A 85 -15.44 -13.26 -6.98
CA LEU A 85 -14.90 -14.33 -6.15
C LEU A 85 -15.81 -14.53 -4.93
N PRO A 86 -16.37 -15.75 -4.70
CA PRO A 86 -17.20 -16.03 -3.54
C PRO A 86 -16.44 -15.83 -2.21
N LEU A 87 -17.10 -15.22 -1.23
CA LEU A 87 -16.64 -15.16 0.16
C LEU A 87 -17.45 -16.16 0.98
N ALA A 88 -16.76 -17.12 1.63
CA ALA A 88 -17.38 -18.13 2.50
C ALA A 88 -16.91 -17.91 3.93
N ILE A 89 -17.84 -17.84 4.88
CA ILE A 89 -17.50 -17.84 6.31
C ILE A 89 -17.29 -19.29 6.74
N CYS A 90 -16.03 -19.67 6.97
CA CYS A 90 -15.66 -21.04 7.33
C CYS A 90 -15.78 -21.32 8.83
N GLY A 91 -15.93 -20.29 9.65
CA GLY A 91 -16.16 -20.41 11.09
C GLY A 91 -16.30 -19.05 11.75
N GLU A 92 -16.92 -19.05 12.92
CA GLU A 92 -17.13 -17.85 13.74
C GLU A 92 -16.82 -18.17 15.20
N ARG A 93 -16.14 -17.26 15.91
CA ARG A 93 -15.84 -17.42 17.32
C ARG A 93 -16.07 -16.12 18.09
N SER A 94 -16.95 -16.20 19.06
CA SER A 94 -17.14 -15.17 20.09
C SER A 94 -16.03 -15.27 21.15
N LEU A 95 -15.45 -14.14 21.54
CA LEU A 95 -14.45 -14.01 22.59
C LEU A 95 -15.08 -13.39 23.84
N SER A 96 -14.63 -13.82 25.02
CA SER A 96 -15.08 -13.22 26.30
C SER A 96 -14.53 -11.82 26.50
N ASP A 97 -13.29 -11.58 26.05
CA ASP A 97 -12.58 -10.31 26.19
C ASP A 97 -11.63 -10.05 25.01
N GLU A 98 -10.98 -8.87 25.01
CA GLU A 98 -10.04 -8.41 23.97
C GLU A 98 -8.61 -8.33 24.56
N THR A 99 -8.16 -9.40 25.20
CA THR A 99 -6.81 -9.50 25.76
C THR A 99 -5.89 -10.32 24.85
N PRO A 100 -4.56 -10.05 24.87
CA PRO A 100 -3.58 -10.90 24.19
C PRO A 100 -3.67 -12.36 24.61
N GLN A 101 -3.90 -12.65 25.89
CA GLN A 101 -4.02 -14.01 26.40
C GLN A 101 -5.18 -14.77 25.79
N GLN A 102 -6.33 -14.11 25.62
CA GLN A 102 -7.50 -14.73 24.96
C GLN A 102 -7.18 -15.11 23.50
N ILE A 103 -6.48 -14.24 22.79
CA ILE A 103 -6.03 -14.48 21.41
C ILE A 103 -5.06 -15.67 21.35
N GLU A 104 -4.07 -15.69 22.21
CA GLU A 104 -3.07 -16.77 22.30
C GLU A 104 -3.71 -18.14 22.59
N ASN A 105 -4.73 -18.17 23.43
CA ASN A 105 -5.44 -19.40 23.79
C ASN A 105 -6.36 -19.90 22.64
N VAL A 106 -6.97 -19.01 21.88
CA VAL A 106 -8.05 -19.35 20.94
C VAL A 106 -7.54 -19.53 19.49
N LEU A 107 -6.67 -18.63 19.00
CA LEU A 107 -6.28 -18.62 17.59
C LEU A 107 -5.59 -19.90 17.11
N PRO A 108 -4.63 -20.51 17.83
CA PRO A 108 -3.95 -21.72 17.32
C PRO A 108 -4.89 -22.88 17.09
N GLY A 109 -5.93 -23.03 17.93
CA GLY A 109 -6.98 -24.03 17.76
C GLY A 109 -7.82 -23.79 16.51
N LEU A 110 -8.33 -22.57 16.38
CA LEU A 110 -9.16 -22.17 15.23
C LEU A 110 -8.43 -22.29 13.89
N LEU A 111 -7.14 -21.94 13.84
CA LEU A 111 -6.35 -22.04 12.61
C LEU A 111 -6.13 -23.49 12.16
N ARG A 112 -6.01 -24.42 13.10
CA ARG A 112 -5.94 -25.87 12.78
C ARG A 112 -7.27 -26.44 12.31
N GLU A 113 -8.37 -25.97 12.90
CA GLU A 113 -9.72 -26.46 12.59
C GLU A 113 -10.24 -25.96 11.24
N HIS A 114 -9.99 -24.69 10.90
CA HIS A 114 -10.66 -24.03 9.77
C HIS A 114 -9.78 -23.71 8.56
N THR A 115 -8.46 -23.73 8.69
CA THR A 115 -7.49 -23.38 7.61
C THR A 115 -7.92 -22.16 6.75
N PRO A 116 -8.15 -20.98 7.35
CA PRO A 116 -8.71 -19.83 6.65
C PRO A 116 -7.69 -19.17 5.69
N ASP A 117 -8.20 -18.59 4.59
CA ASP A 117 -7.41 -17.72 3.71
C ASP A 117 -7.18 -16.34 4.30
N ILE A 118 -8.14 -15.88 5.11
CA ILE A 118 -8.10 -14.59 5.79
C ILE A 118 -8.91 -14.64 7.09
N MET A 119 -8.48 -13.86 8.07
CA MET A 119 -9.25 -13.65 9.29
C MET A 119 -9.84 -12.25 9.36
N LEU A 120 -11.14 -12.15 9.64
CA LEU A 120 -11.84 -10.91 9.97
C LEU A 120 -11.96 -10.81 11.49
N ILE A 121 -11.42 -9.71 12.05
CA ILE A 121 -11.38 -9.48 13.49
C ILE A 121 -12.16 -8.21 13.80
N LEU A 122 -13.25 -8.36 14.57
CA LEU A 122 -13.91 -7.20 15.13
C LEU A 122 -13.28 -6.88 16.49
N ALA A 123 -13.18 -5.60 16.79
CA ALA A 123 -12.65 -5.10 18.06
C ALA A 123 -13.44 -3.87 18.52
N SER A 124 -13.55 -3.65 19.83
CA SER A 124 -14.21 -2.46 20.35
C SER A 124 -13.43 -1.20 20.04
N THR A 125 -12.13 -1.26 20.28
CA THR A 125 -11.17 -0.20 19.98
C THR A 125 -9.89 -0.80 19.39
N ARG A 126 -9.03 0.04 18.86
CA ARG A 126 -7.69 -0.39 18.45
C ARG A 126 -6.77 -0.46 19.67
N SER A 127 -6.82 -1.54 20.44
CA SER A 127 -5.81 -1.84 21.44
C SER A 127 -4.52 -2.32 20.77
N SER A 128 -3.39 -1.70 21.03
CA SER A 128 -2.10 -2.07 20.44
C SER A 128 -1.69 -3.50 20.80
N ALA A 129 -1.84 -3.90 22.05
CA ALA A 129 -1.46 -5.23 22.53
C ALA A 129 -2.31 -6.35 21.93
N TYR A 130 -3.64 -6.18 21.87
CA TYR A 130 -4.56 -7.13 21.23
C TYR A 130 -4.28 -7.26 19.73
N TYR A 131 -4.07 -6.13 19.06
CA TYR A 131 -3.76 -6.09 17.64
C TYR A 131 -2.40 -6.76 17.35
N ALA A 132 -1.36 -6.41 18.10
CA ALA A 132 -0.02 -6.98 17.92
C ALA A 132 0.00 -8.48 18.19
N GLY A 133 -0.63 -8.96 19.26
CA GLY A 133 -0.75 -10.39 19.58
C GLY A 133 -1.43 -11.18 18.47
N ALA A 134 -2.60 -10.71 18.01
CA ALA A 134 -3.30 -11.34 16.89
C ALA A 134 -2.47 -11.35 15.60
N LYS A 135 -1.83 -10.23 15.25
CA LYS A 135 -0.96 -10.14 14.07
C LYS A 135 0.24 -11.07 14.15
N THR A 136 0.89 -11.17 15.30
CA THR A 136 2.03 -12.07 15.52
C THR A 136 1.66 -13.52 15.21
N ILE A 137 0.56 -14.01 15.78
CA ILE A 137 0.11 -15.40 15.59
C ILE A 137 -0.31 -15.63 14.14
N LEU A 138 -1.12 -14.74 13.58
CA LEU A 138 -1.69 -14.91 12.25
C LEU A 138 -0.63 -14.85 11.15
N LEU A 139 0.24 -13.85 11.18
CA LEU A 139 1.34 -13.74 10.21
C LEU A 139 2.33 -14.88 10.37
N GLY A 140 2.65 -15.30 11.61
CA GLY A 140 3.46 -16.48 11.89
C GLY A 140 2.86 -17.80 11.40
N ASN A 141 1.57 -17.82 11.05
CA ASN A 141 0.87 -18.94 10.39
C ASN A 141 0.58 -18.68 8.89
N GLY A 142 1.04 -17.58 8.32
CA GLY A 142 0.82 -17.24 6.91
C GLY A 142 -0.62 -16.81 6.60
N VAL A 143 -1.39 -16.37 7.61
CA VAL A 143 -2.79 -15.94 7.47
C VAL A 143 -2.89 -14.42 7.60
N PRO A 144 -3.30 -13.69 6.56
CA PRO A 144 -3.57 -12.26 6.66
C PRO A 144 -4.82 -11.99 7.47
N SER A 145 -4.95 -10.78 8.03
CA SER A 145 -6.12 -10.41 8.82
C SER A 145 -6.61 -8.99 8.55
N GLN A 146 -7.92 -8.80 8.67
CA GLN A 146 -8.60 -7.52 8.57
C GLN A 146 -9.26 -7.16 9.89
N PHE A 147 -8.86 -6.02 10.47
CA PHE A 147 -9.49 -5.49 11.67
C PHE A 147 -10.58 -4.46 11.34
N VAL A 148 -11.70 -4.56 12.04
CA VAL A 148 -12.79 -3.60 12.01
C VAL A 148 -13.14 -3.19 13.43
N THR A 149 -13.01 -1.91 13.78
CA THR A 149 -13.34 -1.41 15.11
C THR A 149 -14.79 -0.93 15.19
N GLN A 150 -15.41 -1.07 16.37
CA GLN A 150 -16.80 -0.62 16.64
C GLN A 150 -16.97 0.87 16.34
N GLU A 151 -15.98 1.69 16.64
CA GLU A 151 -16.02 3.14 16.37
C GLU A 151 -16.33 3.44 14.90
N LYS A 152 -15.75 2.66 13.97
CA LYS A 152 -16.00 2.84 12.54
C LYS A 152 -17.39 2.39 12.09
N LEU A 153 -18.05 1.54 12.87
CA LEU A 153 -19.40 1.03 12.60
C LEU A 153 -20.50 1.94 13.14
N GLY A 154 -20.16 2.91 14.00
CA GLY A 154 -21.10 3.80 14.68
C GLY A 154 -21.88 4.78 13.78
N ASN A 155 -21.50 4.90 12.50
CA ASN A 155 -22.20 5.77 11.55
C ASN A 155 -22.83 4.95 10.40
N PRO A 156 -24.15 4.69 10.45
CA PRO A 156 -24.84 3.90 9.42
C PRO A 156 -24.71 4.45 8.00
N SER A 157 -24.64 5.78 7.82
CA SER A 157 -24.50 6.40 6.50
C SER A 157 -23.12 6.14 5.87
N GLN A 158 -22.10 5.82 6.68
CA GLN A 158 -20.76 5.52 6.23
C GLN A 158 -20.50 4.01 6.09
N LEU A 159 -21.42 3.18 6.57
CA LEU A 159 -21.27 1.72 6.59
C LEU A 159 -21.03 1.12 5.18
N PRO A 160 -21.75 1.49 4.11
CA PRO A 160 -21.48 0.98 2.77
C PRO A 160 -20.04 1.23 2.30
N TRP A 161 -19.53 2.44 2.56
CA TRP A 161 -18.16 2.85 2.20
C TRP A 161 -17.11 2.13 3.03
N LEU A 162 -17.40 1.89 4.31
CA LEU A 162 -16.53 1.10 5.18
C LEU A 162 -16.42 -0.34 4.68
N LEU A 163 -17.56 -0.99 4.43
CA LEU A 163 -17.62 -2.37 3.96
C LEU A 163 -16.93 -2.55 2.60
N GLU A 164 -17.14 -1.62 1.69
CA GLU A 164 -16.48 -1.62 0.38
C GLU A 164 -14.94 -1.53 0.51
N ASN A 165 -14.43 -0.67 1.40
CA ASN A 165 -13.00 -0.57 1.66
C ASN A 165 -12.44 -1.80 2.42
N VAL A 166 -13.20 -2.37 3.35
CA VAL A 166 -12.84 -3.63 4.04
C VAL A 166 -12.74 -4.77 3.02
N ALA A 167 -13.72 -4.91 2.14
CA ALA A 167 -13.74 -5.91 1.08
C ALA A 167 -12.56 -5.76 0.12
N LEU A 168 -12.22 -4.52 -0.28
CA LEU A 168 -11.06 -4.22 -1.12
C LEU A 168 -9.75 -4.65 -0.45
N GLN A 169 -9.57 -4.30 0.83
CA GLN A 169 -8.38 -4.69 1.58
C GLN A 169 -8.31 -6.21 1.79
N MET A 170 -9.44 -6.88 2.03
CA MET A 170 -9.48 -8.34 2.13
C MET A 170 -9.05 -9.00 0.82
N TYR A 171 -9.56 -8.52 -0.32
CA TYR A 171 -9.17 -9.03 -1.64
C TYR A 171 -7.67 -8.87 -1.90
N ALA A 172 -7.10 -7.70 -1.64
CA ALA A 172 -5.67 -7.46 -1.80
C ALA A 172 -4.82 -8.31 -0.84
N LYS A 173 -5.28 -8.54 0.40
CA LYS A 173 -4.57 -9.34 1.41
C LYS A 173 -4.49 -10.82 1.10
N ILE A 174 -5.42 -11.37 0.33
CA ILE A 174 -5.36 -12.77 -0.11
C ILE A 174 -4.53 -12.97 -1.38
N GLY A 175 -3.90 -11.92 -1.88
CA GLY A 175 -3.06 -11.92 -3.08
C GLY A 175 -3.75 -11.38 -4.34
N GLY A 176 -4.98 -10.87 -4.22
CA GLY A 176 -5.69 -10.27 -5.34
C GLY A 176 -5.15 -8.90 -5.73
N THR A 177 -5.18 -8.61 -7.03
CA THR A 177 -4.82 -7.33 -7.63
C THR A 177 -6.09 -6.63 -8.11
N PRO A 178 -6.66 -5.68 -7.32
CA PRO A 178 -7.91 -5.03 -7.69
C PRO A 178 -7.83 -4.26 -9.01
N TRP A 179 -6.76 -3.51 -9.21
CA TRP A 179 -6.40 -2.80 -10.44
C TRP A 179 -4.90 -2.48 -10.44
N THR A 180 -4.37 -2.23 -11.61
CA THR A 180 -3.03 -1.66 -11.80
C THR A 180 -3.11 -0.35 -12.56
N VAL A 181 -2.00 0.33 -12.76
CA VAL A 181 -1.91 1.52 -13.61
C VAL A 181 -1.33 1.11 -14.95
N LEU A 182 -1.97 1.57 -16.01
CA LEU A 182 -1.37 1.52 -17.34
C LEU A 182 -0.27 2.57 -17.39
N SER A 183 0.98 2.12 -17.23
CA SER A 183 2.12 3.02 -17.33
C SER A 183 2.29 3.54 -18.76
N SER A 184 2.59 4.83 -18.89
CA SER A 184 3.03 5.41 -20.16
C SER A 184 4.50 5.11 -20.49
N GLN A 185 5.19 4.42 -19.59
CA GLN A 185 6.64 4.17 -19.65
C GLN A 185 6.91 2.77 -20.19
N LYS A 186 7.95 2.66 -21.01
CA LYS A 186 8.38 1.39 -21.60
C LYS A 186 9.53 0.74 -20.81
N GLN A 187 10.18 1.50 -19.92
CA GLN A 187 11.29 1.00 -19.12
C GLN A 187 10.79 -0.03 -18.11
N LYS A 188 11.49 -1.14 -18.03
CA LYS A 188 11.32 -2.14 -16.99
C LYS A 188 12.03 -1.68 -15.73
N SER A 189 11.28 -1.06 -14.82
CA SER A 189 11.85 -0.48 -13.61
C SER A 189 11.60 -1.37 -12.40
N LEU A 190 12.66 -1.66 -11.65
CA LEU A 190 12.56 -2.16 -10.28
C LEU A 190 12.46 -0.97 -9.33
N ILE A 191 11.32 -0.79 -8.66
CA ILE A 191 11.10 0.35 -7.78
C ILE A 191 11.05 -0.12 -6.33
N LEU A 192 11.88 0.49 -5.49
CA LEU A 192 11.94 0.21 -4.05
C LEU A 192 11.43 1.41 -3.26
N GLY A 193 10.40 1.19 -2.43
CA GLY A 193 9.92 2.17 -1.46
C GLY A 193 10.53 1.90 -0.09
N VAL A 194 11.08 2.94 0.54
CA VAL A 194 11.69 2.88 1.88
C VAL A 194 11.08 3.95 2.76
N SER A 195 10.42 3.52 3.82
CA SER A 195 9.85 4.39 4.86
C SER A 195 10.24 3.90 6.24
N ARG A 196 9.83 4.64 7.26
CA ARG A 196 10.11 4.31 8.65
C ARG A 196 8.94 4.67 9.56
N ALA A 197 8.87 3.98 10.70
CA ALA A 197 7.94 4.27 11.78
C ALA A 197 8.67 4.23 13.11
N GLN A 198 8.17 4.95 14.10
CA GLN A 198 8.74 4.95 15.46
C GLN A 198 8.14 3.79 16.26
N ASP A 199 8.99 3.02 16.94
CA ASP A 199 8.58 2.01 17.91
C ASP A 199 8.30 2.63 19.31
N GLU A 200 7.92 1.80 20.28
CA GLU A 200 7.64 2.24 21.64
C GLU A 200 8.89 2.81 22.34
N GLN A 201 10.07 2.35 21.97
CA GLN A 201 11.36 2.86 22.47
C GLN A 201 11.85 4.11 21.71
N LYS A 202 10.98 4.69 20.84
CA LYS A 202 11.28 5.85 20.01
C LYS A 202 12.39 5.62 18.96
N ARG A 203 12.75 4.38 18.64
CA ARG A 203 13.67 4.04 17.56
C ARG A 203 12.94 4.00 16.23
N MET A 204 13.64 4.28 15.14
CA MET A 204 13.06 4.31 13.79
C MET A 204 13.20 2.96 13.09
N VAL A 205 12.14 2.16 13.11
CA VAL A 205 12.02 0.92 12.35
C VAL A 205 11.84 1.24 10.87
N VAL A 206 12.58 0.54 10.02
CA VAL A 206 12.54 0.73 8.56
C VAL A 206 11.69 -0.36 7.91
N GLY A 207 10.81 0.05 7.01
CA GLY A 207 10.02 -0.82 6.14
C GLY A 207 10.42 -0.66 4.68
N PHE A 208 10.41 -1.77 3.97
CA PHE A 208 10.69 -1.83 2.55
C PHE A 208 9.47 -2.36 1.79
N VAL A 209 9.27 -1.89 0.58
CA VAL A 209 8.31 -2.45 -0.37
C VAL A 209 8.91 -2.40 -1.77
N THR A 210 8.73 -3.44 -2.53
CA THR A 210 9.18 -3.50 -3.91
C THR A 210 7.99 -3.46 -4.86
N LEU A 211 8.12 -2.71 -5.93
CA LEU A 211 7.19 -2.68 -7.04
C LEU A 211 7.93 -3.02 -8.32
N PHE A 212 7.27 -3.78 -9.14
CA PHE A 212 7.77 -4.11 -10.47
C PHE A 212 6.98 -3.35 -11.52
N SER A 213 7.68 -2.77 -12.49
CA SER A 213 7.10 -2.25 -13.70
C SER A 213 7.52 -3.18 -14.84
N SER A 214 6.58 -3.95 -15.37
CA SER A 214 6.80 -4.80 -16.53
C SER A 214 5.65 -4.59 -17.50
N ASP A 215 5.98 -4.37 -18.79
CA ASP A 215 5.02 -4.24 -19.90
C ASP A 215 3.88 -3.22 -19.65
N GLY A 216 4.18 -2.17 -18.85
CA GLY A 216 3.25 -1.12 -18.52
C GLY A 216 2.37 -1.38 -17.29
N ASP A 217 2.56 -2.49 -16.60
CA ASP A 217 1.84 -2.83 -15.38
C ASP A 217 2.74 -2.73 -14.15
N TYR A 218 2.17 -2.29 -13.02
CA TYR A 218 2.87 -2.26 -11.74
C TYR A 218 2.37 -3.39 -10.85
N LEU A 219 3.23 -4.33 -10.52
CA LEU A 219 2.96 -5.42 -9.59
C LEU A 219 3.66 -5.17 -8.26
N PHE A 220 3.00 -5.55 -7.16
CA PHE A 220 3.53 -5.37 -5.82
C PHE A 220 4.15 -6.65 -5.28
N PHE A 221 5.34 -6.50 -4.69
CA PHE A 221 5.98 -7.52 -3.87
C PHE A 221 6.40 -6.89 -2.54
N SER A 222 6.20 -7.59 -1.45
CA SER A 222 6.73 -7.16 -0.16
C SER A 222 8.06 -7.83 0.09
N THR A 223 9.13 -7.05 0.13
CA THR A 223 10.43 -7.55 0.61
C THR A 223 10.49 -7.37 2.12
N ILE A 224 10.68 -8.47 2.84
CA ILE A 224 10.61 -8.50 4.29
C ILE A 224 12.00 -8.79 4.85
N ALA A 225 12.53 -7.83 5.62
CA ALA A 225 13.76 -8.08 6.35
C ALA A 225 13.53 -9.14 7.44
N PRO A 226 14.39 -10.17 7.55
CA PRO A 226 14.22 -11.25 8.53
C PRO A 226 14.32 -10.78 9.99
N LYS A 227 14.91 -9.62 10.21
CA LYS A 227 14.99 -8.94 11.51
C LYS A 227 14.56 -7.49 11.36
N PRO A 228 13.99 -6.87 12.42
CA PRO A 228 13.74 -5.44 12.41
C PRO A 228 15.01 -4.65 12.11
N VAL A 229 14.90 -3.72 11.17
CA VAL A 229 16.01 -2.85 10.77
C VAL A 229 15.78 -1.48 11.37
N TYR A 230 16.72 -1.00 12.15
CA TYR A 230 16.65 0.32 12.77
C TYR A 230 17.50 1.31 11.98
N TRP A 231 16.92 2.47 11.71
CA TRP A 231 17.62 3.51 10.95
C TRP A 231 18.83 4.08 11.69
N GLU A 232 18.84 4.03 13.01
CA GLU A 232 19.94 4.48 13.88
C GLU A 232 21.20 3.62 13.70
N ASP A 233 21.03 2.31 13.47
CA ASP A 233 22.14 1.40 13.15
C ASP A 233 22.50 1.51 11.66
N ALA A 234 23.44 2.41 11.35
CA ALA A 234 23.81 2.73 9.98
C ALA A 234 24.38 1.53 9.21
N GLU A 235 25.12 0.63 9.86
CA GLU A 235 25.73 -0.53 9.23
C GLU A 235 24.71 -1.62 8.93
N ALA A 236 23.86 -1.97 9.91
CA ALA A 236 22.77 -2.91 9.71
C ALA A 236 21.79 -2.41 8.66
N TYR A 237 21.47 -1.12 8.67
CA TYR A 237 20.60 -0.49 7.67
C TYR A 237 21.19 -0.57 6.25
N GLN A 238 22.48 -0.23 6.08
CA GLN A 238 23.15 -0.34 4.77
C GLN A 238 23.14 -1.79 4.25
N LYS A 239 23.46 -2.77 5.13
CA LYS A 239 23.45 -4.18 4.76
C LYS A 239 22.06 -4.64 4.34
N ALA A 240 21.04 -4.29 5.12
CA ALA A 240 19.64 -4.65 4.86
C ALA A 240 19.15 -4.04 3.56
N LEU A 241 19.33 -2.74 3.33
CA LEU A 241 18.91 -2.07 2.10
C LEU A 241 19.60 -2.65 0.87
N ALA A 242 20.92 -2.90 0.96
CA ALA A 242 21.65 -3.52 -0.14
C ALA A 242 21.16 -4.95 -0.43
N SER A 243 20.87 -5.75 0.59
CA SER A 243 20.31 -7.10 0.40
C SER A 243 18.93 -7.07 -0.21
N VAL A 244 18.04 -6.19 0.29
CA VAL A 244 16.68 -6.00 -0.24
C VAL A 244 16.70 -5.64 -1.74
N ILE A 245 17.62 -4.75 -2.17
CA ILE A 245 17.74 -4.40 -3.60
C ILE A 245 18.17 -5.62 -4.42
N VAL A 246 19.15 -6.41 -3.93
CA VAL A 246 19.65 -7.59 -4.64
C VAL A 246 18.59 -8.69 -4.71
N GLU A 247 17.90 -8.97 -3.61
CA GLU A 247 16.81 -9.95 -3.56
C GLU A 247 15.68 -9.55 -4.51
N ALA A 248 15.23 -8.29 -4.43
CA ALA A 248 14.21 -7.77 -5.31
C ALA A 248 14.60 -7.82 -6.81
N TYR A 249 15.88 -7.61 -7.12
CA TYR A 249 16.38 -7.78 -8.48
C TYR A 249 16.27 -9.24 -8.96
N HIS A 250 16.64 -10.20 -8.13
CA HIS A 250 16.51 -11.61 -8.48
C HIS A 250 15.06 -12.06 -8.64
N ASP A 251 14.18 -11.63 -7.74
CA ASP A 251 12.75 -11.90 -7.84
C ASP A 251 12.16 -11.31 -9.12
N TYR A 252 12.51 -10.06 -9.44
CA TYR A 252 12.09 -9.41 -10.68
C TYR A 252 12.59 -10.18 -11.91
N THR A 253 13.88 -10.53 -11.92
CA THR A 253 14.51 -11.22 -13.06
C THR A 253 13.86 -12.59 -13.33
N THR A 254 13.50 -13.29 -12.27
CA THR A 254 12.81 -14.59 -12.37
C THR A 254 11.42 -14.48 -12.98
N GLN A 255 10.71 -13.37 -12.72
CA GLN A 255 9.30 -13.19 -13.13
C GLN A 255 9.14 -12.43 -14.45
N SER A 256 10.01 -11.45 -14.71
CA SER A 256 9.80 -10.44 -15.76
C SER A 256 11.04 -10.20 -16.64
N GLY A 257 12.12 -10.96 -16.43
CA GLY A 257 13.42 -10.73 -17.07
C GLY A 257 14.19 -9.59 -16.40
N GLN A 258 15.31 -9.19 -16.97
CA GLN A 258 16.17 -8.18 -16.35
C GLN A 258 15.50 -6.79 -16.35
N PRO A 259 15.54 -6.05 -15.22
CA PRO A 259 15.14 -4.65 -15.20
C PRO A 259 16.15 -3.76 -15.92
N ASP A 260 15.67 -2.70 -16.54
CA ASP A 260 16.49 -1.69 -17.19
C ASP A 260 17.13 -0.73 -16.17
N GLU A 261 16.48 -0.56 -15.01
CA GLU A 261 16.87 0.39 -13.98
C GLU A 261 16.34 0.03 -12.60
N VAL A 262 16.95 0.62 -11.56
CA VAL A 262 16.45 0.61 -10.18
C VAL A 262 16.11 2.02 -9.73
N VAL A 263 14.90 2.22 -9.20
CA VAL A 263 14.46 3.51 -8.65
C VAL A 263 14.16 3.36 -7.16
N ILE A 264 14.82 4.15 -6.31
CA ILE A 264 14.67 4.08 -4.87
C ILE A 264 13.91 5.31 -4.39
N HIS A 265 12.74 5.11 -3.81
CA HIS A 265 11.90 6.14 -3.21
C HIS A 265 12.13 6.18 -1.70
N LEU A 266 12.66 7.29 -1.20
CA LEU A 266 12.96 7.50 0.22
C LEU A 266 12.02 8.55 0.83
N CYS A 267 11.47 8.26 2.01
CA CYS A 267 10.65 9.22 2.77
C CYS A 267 11.46 10.40 3.39
N LYS A 268 12.76 10.46 3.15
CA LYS A 268 13.68 11.49 3.65
C LYS A 268 14.86 11.65 2.70
N LYS A 269 15.62 12.73 2.89
CA LYS A 269 16.84 12.96 2.10
C LYS A 269 17.83 11.79 2.26
N PRO A 270 18.38 11.28 1.15
CA PRO A 270 19.36 10.20 1.19
C PRO A 270 20.62 10.63 1.95
N GLY A 271 21.05 9.75 2.85
CA GLY A 271 22.23 9.98 3.68
C GLY A 271 23.52 9.55 2.98
N LYS A 272 24.55 10.41 3.05
CA LYS A 272 25.90 10.10 2.54
C LYS A 272 26.46 8.80 3.11
N PHE A 273 26.13 8.47 4.35
CA PHE A 273 26.65 7.30 5.07
C PHE A 273 25.65 6.17 5.23
N ARG A 274 24.50 6.20 4.53
CA ARG A 274 23.44 5.18 4.64
C ARG A 274 22.95 4.72 3.28
N GLU A 275 22.02 5.44 2.69
CA GLU A 275 21.31 5.01 1.48
C GLU A 275 22.22 4.96 0.26
N LEU A 276 23.12 5.93 0.10
CA LEU A 276 24.04 5.95 -1.04
C LEU A 276 25.01 4.78 -1.03
N PRO A 277 25.78 4.52 0.05
CA PRO A 277 26.66 3.36 0.09
C PRO A 277 25.92 2.02 -0.05
N ALA A 278 24.65 1.96 0.43
CA ALA A 278 23.84 0.76 0.27
C ALA A 278 23.49 0.51 -1.20
N ALA A 279 23.02 1.55 -1.92
CA ALA A 279 22.72 1.47 -3.34
C ALA A 279 23.96 1.11 -4.16
N GLU A 280 25.09 1.78 -3.94
CA GLU A 280 26.37 1.48 -4.60
C GLU A 280 26.82 0.04 -4.35
N ARG A 281 26.71 -0.45 -3.11
CA ARG A 281 27.03 -1.84 -2.75
C ARG A 281 26.13 -2.85 -3.47
N ALA A 282 24.83 -2.57 -3.56
CA ALA A 282 23.88 -3.41 -4.27
C ALA A 282 24.21 -3.45 -5.76
N MET A 283 24.39 -2.27 -6.40
CA MET A 283 24.72 -2.19 -7.82
C MET A 283 26.03 -2.92 -8.14
N LYS A 284 27.04 -2.78 -7.29
CA LYS A 284 28.31 -3.53 -7.44
C LYS A 284 28.11 -5.04 -7.39
N ARG A 285 27.24 -5.55 -6.51
CA ARG A 285 26.90 -6.98 -6.46
C ARG A 285 26.16 -7.46 -7.70
N LEU A 286 25.38 -6.58 -8.33
CA LEU A 286 24.62 -6.84 -9.55
C LEU A 286 25.43 -6.62 -10.84
N GLY A 287 26.76 -6.50 -10.75
CA GLY A 287 27.66 -6.37 -11.90
C GLY A 287 28.02 -4.92 -12.27
N GLY A 288 27.52 -3.92 -11.54
CA GLY A 288 27.95 -2.52 -11.63
C GLY A 288 27.45 -1.72 -12.82
N THR A 289 26.69 -2.32 -13.75
CA THR A 289 26.22 -1.67 -14.99
C THR A 289 24.76 -1.19 -14.92
N LEU A 290 23.99 -1.69 -13.96
CA LEU A 290 22.56 -1.37 -13.83
C LEU A 290 22.39 0.08 -13.34
N PRO A 291 21.75 0.97 -14.13
CA PRO A 291 21.54 2.35 -13.72
C PRO A 291 20.52 2.45 -12.60
N TYR A 292 20.71 3.45 -11.73
CA TYR A 292 19.77 3.70 -10.63
C TYR A 292 19.52 5.19 -10.39
N ALA A 293 18.35 5.49 -9.81
CA ALA A 293 18.00 6.81 -9.28
C ALA A 293 17.53 6.70 -7.83
N ILE A 294 17.87 7.71 -7.03
CA ILE A 294 17.35 7.89 -5.68
C ILE A 294 16.51 9.15 -5.66
N LEU A 295 15.23 8.99 -5.29
CA LEU A 295 14.29 10.08 -5.12
C LEU A 295 14.00 10.30 -3.65
N HIS A 296 14.11 11.54 -3.20
CA HIS A 296 13.60 12.01 -1.93
C HIS A 296 12.16 12.46 -2.12
N LEU A 297 11.23 11.81 -1.43
CA LEU A 297 9.80 12.05 -1.51
C LEU A 297 9.31 12.63 -0.18
N ASN A 298 9.06 13.94 -0.12
CA ASN A 298 8.74 14.66 1.11
C ASN A 298 7.27 15.06 1.17
N GLU A 299 6.51 14.45 2.06
CA GLU A 299 5.10 14.78 2.34
C GLU A 299 4.92 16.01 3.26
N TYR A 300 5.99 16.49 3.88
CA TYR A 300 5.98 17.62 4.81
C TYR A 300 6.59 18.89 4.20
N SER A 301 6.37 19.09 2.89
CA SER A 301 6.84 20.27 2.19
C SER A 301 6.33 21.57 2.84
N ASN A 302 7.18 22.59 2.91
CA ASN A 302 6.80 23.91 3.41
C ASN A 302 6.03 24.75 2.38
N TYR A 303 5.99 24.31 1.13
CA TYR A 303 5.26 24.99 0.07
C TYR A 303 3.75 24.80 0.20
N ARG A 304 3.00 25.79 -0.27
CA ARG A 304 1.53 25.71 -0.43
C ARG A 304 1.18 26.20 -1.82
N LEU A 305 0.22 25.52 -2.44
CA LEU A 305 -0.33 25.89 -3.74
C LEU A 305 -1.83 26.15 -3.60
N PHE A 306 -2.28 27.26 -4.15
CA PHE A 306 -3.68 27.65 -4.19
C PHE A 306 -4.11 27.87 -5.64
N ASP A 307 -5.30 27.40 -6.00
CA ASP A 307 -5.94 27.72 -7.27
C ASP A 307 -6.80 28.97 -7.10
N ALA A 308 -6.23 30.13 -7.42
CA ALA A 308 -6.92 31.43 -7.28
C ALA A 308 -8.12 31.59 -8.23
N ALA A 309 -8.23 30.76 -9.27
CA ALA A 309 -9.34 30.78 -10.21
C ALA A 309 -10.54 29.97 -9.72
N HIS A 310 -10.42 29.27 -8.60
CA HIS A 310 -11.48 28.40 -8.07
C HIS A 310 -11.92 28.83 -6.67
N THR A 311 -13.23 28.78 -6.41
CA THR A 311 -13.83 29.24 -5.15
C THR A 311 -13.37 28.49 -3.90
N SER A 312 -12.94 27.22 -4.03
CA SER A 312 -12.39 26.42 -2.93
C SER A 312 -10.89 26.66 -2.70
N TYR A 313 -10.22 27.35 -3.61
CA TYR A 313 -8.75 27.49 -3.67
C TYR A 313 -7.97 26.17 -3.72
N VAL A 314 -8.65 25.03 -3.81
CA VAL A 314 -8.01 23.70 -3.88
C VAL A 314 -7.63 23.40 -5.32
N PRO A 315 -6.35 23.14 -5.62
CA PRO A 315 -5.91 22.77 -6.96
C PRO A 315 -6.45 21.40 -7.39
N GLN A 316 -6.41 21.15 -8.70
CA GLN A 316 -6.66 19.80 -9.23
C GLN A 316 -5.46 18.89 -8.97
N PRO A 317 -5.66 17.55 -8.77
CA PRO A 317 -4.56 16.61 -8.68
C PRO A 317 -3.79 16.56 -10.02
N GLY A 318 -2.50 16.22 -9.93
CA GLY A 318 -1.60 16.15 -11.08
C GLY A 318 -0.94 17.49 -11.45
N ILE A 319 -1.14 18.58 -10.70
CA ILE A 319 -0.38 19.81 -10.93
C ILE A 319 1.03 19.59 -10.43
N LYS A 320 1.99 19.72 -11.35
CA LYS A 320 3.44 19.70 -11.12
C LYS A 320 4.01 21.09 -11.27
N VAL A 321 4.89 21.49 -10.33
CA VAL A 321 5.65 22.76 -10.40
C VAL A 321 7.14 22.42 -10.33
N THR A 322 7.88 22.75 -11.37
CA THR A 322 9.34 22.55 -11.42
C THR A 322 10.03 23.68 -10.67
N LEU A 323 10.81 23.35 -9.65
CA LEU A 323 11.60 24.29 -8.85
C LEU A 323 13.04 24.41 -9.38
N SER A 324 13.61 23.28 -9.82
CA SER A 324 14.93 23.19 -10.43
C SER A 324 15.01 21.92 -11.30
N ASP A 325 16.16 21.67 -11.89
CA ASP A 325 16.47 20.43 -12.63
C ASP A 325 16.38 19.15 -11.77
N THR A 326 16.49 19.29 -10.44
CA THR A 326 16.48 18.17 -9.47
C THR A 326 15.39 18.30 -8.41
N SER A 327 14.49 19.26 -8.50
CA SER A 327 13.43 19.46 -7.49
C SER A 327 12.13 19.91 -8.13
N ALA A 328 11.03 19.28 -7.73
CA ALA A 328 9.69 19.60 -8.18
C ALA A 328 8.68 19.44 -7.06
N LEU A 329 7.54 20.12 -7.19
CA LEU A 329 6.37 19.95 -6.36
C LEU A 329 5.29 19.23 -7.17
N LEU A 330 4.55 18.34 -6.52
CA LEU A 330 3.46 17.59 -7.13
C LEU A 330 2.23 17.59 -6.23
N PHE A 331 1.07 17.90 -6.79
CA PHE A 331 -0.20 17.87 -6.09
C PHE A 331 -0.88 16.52 -6.34
N LEU A 332 -0.72 15.57 -5.43
CA LEU A 332 -1.23 14.18 -5.56
C LEU A 332 -2.73 14.10 -5.23
N ASP A 333 -3.16 14.80 -4.18
CA ASP A 333 -4.57 14.90 -3.77
C ASP A 333 -5.07 16.32 -4.07
N GLY A 334 -6.32 16.46 -4.43
CA GLY A 334 -6.87 17.75 -4.84
C GLY A 334 -8.39 17.75 -4.84
N ARG A 335 -8.98 18.60 -5.68
CA ARG A 335 -10.43 18.64 -5.88
C ARG A 335 -10.94 17.27 -6.30
N LYS A 336 -11.92 16.75 -5.57
CA LYS A 336 -12.55 15.46 -5.84
C LYS A 336 -13.90 15.68 -6.51
N LYS A 337 -14.20 14.81 -7.47
CA LYS A 337 -15.51 14.78 -8.12
C LYS A 337 -16.27 13.55 -7.68
N ASP A 338 -17.57 13.70 -7.47
CA ASP A 338 -18.47 12.57 -7.30
C ASP A 338 -18.40 11.70 -8.56
N PHE A 339 -18.29 10.40 -8.38
CA PHE A 339 -18.10 9.48 -9.51
C PHE A 339 -19.39 9.23 -10.31
N LYS A 340 -20.57 9.51 -9.71
CA LYS A 340 -21.89 9.34 -10.36
C LYS A 340 -22.33 10.61 -11.05
N THR A 341 -22.26 11.73 -10.33
CA THR A 341 -22.79 13.01 -10.82
C THR A 341 -21.74 13.84 -11.57
N GLY A 342 -20.45 13.59 -11.31
CA GLY A 342 -19.36 14.43 -11.83
C GLY A 342 -19.18 15.76 -11.08
N ASP A 343 -20.05 16.04 -10.11
CA ASP A 343 -20.02 17.26 -9.32
C ASP A 343 -18.81 17.29 -8.36
N GLU A 344 -18.36 18.49 -8.05
CA GLU A 344 -17.25 18.66 -7.11
C GLU A 344 -17.70 18.36 -5.68
N ILE A 345 -16.98 17.43 -5.03
CA ILE A 345 -17.17 17.12 -3.62
C ILE A 345 -16.41 18.15 -2.78
N ARG A 346 -17.11 18.91 -1.95
CA ARG A 346 -16.48 19.82 -0.98
C ARG A 346 -15.65 19.04 0.03
N THR A 347 -14.33 19.28 0.06
CA THR A 347 -13.46 18.69 1.07
C THR A 347 -13.46 19.54 2.33
N ARG A 348 -13.87 18.97 3.47
CA ARG A 348 -13.83 19.64 4.78
C ARG A 348 -12.42 19.83 5.36
N ARG A 349 -11.39 19.31 4.68
CA ARG A 349 -10.00 19.23 5.19
C ARG A 349 -9.09 20.37 4.74
N GLY A 350 -9.62 21.38 4.04
CA GLY A 350 -8.84 22.48 3.50
C GLY A 350 -7.96 22.05 2.30
N VAL A 351 -6.96 22.90 1.97
CA VAL A 351 -6.04 22.64 0.86
C VAL A 351 -5.03 21.58 1.28
N PRO A 352 -4.95 20.44 0.55
CA PRO A 352 -3.96 19.40 0.82
C PRO A 352 -2.52 19.90 0.69
N ARG A 353 -1.58 19.19 1.31
CA ARG A 353 -0.16 19.54 1.22
C ARG A 353 0.39 19.17 -0.15
N LEU A 354 1.36 19.96 -0.61
CA LEU A 354 2.18 19.63 -1.75
C LEU A 354 3.18 18.54 -1.39
N PHE A 355 3.39 17.64 -2.33
CA PHE A 355 4.40 16.63 -2.28
C PHE A 355 5.66 17.13 -2.98
N GLU A 356 6.78 17.19 -2.26
CA GLU A 356 8.05 17.65 -2.82
C GLU A 356 8.89 16.44 -3.24
N ILE A 357 9.39 16.47 -4.46
CA ILE A 357 10.21 15.41 -5.04
C ILE A 357 11.60 15.96 -5.35
N GLY A 358 12.62 15.33 -4.77
CA GLY A 358 14.02 15.65 -5.02
C GLY A 358 14.72 14.49 -5.72
N PHE A 359 15.50 14.78 -6.77
CA PHE A 359 16.38 13.84 -7.43
C PHE A 359 17.80 13.97 -6.86
N ASP A 360 18.38 12.88 -6.39
CA ASP A 360 19.76 12.89 -5.89
C ASP A 360 20.74 12.82 -7.06
N ARG A 361 21.57 13.86 -7.23
CA ARG A 361 22.54 13.97 -8.32
C ARG A 361 23.65 12.90 -8.31
N ARG A 362 23.77 12.13 -7.23
CA ARG A 362 24.70 11.00 -7.13
C ARG A 362 24.09 9.70 -7.71
N SER A 363 22.85 9.76 -8.16
CA SER A 363 22.25 8.71 -8.98
C SER A 363 23.03 8.52 -10.29
N THR A 364 23.03 7.31 -10.82
CA THR A 364 23.66 7.02 -12.12
C THR A 364 22.74 7.27 -13.31
N LEU A 365 21.42 7.27 -13.08
CA LEU A 365 20.48 7.76 -14.10
C LEU A 365 20.70 9.28 -14.32
N PRO A 366 20.64 9.75 -15.57
CA PRO A 366 20.80 11.17 -15.88
C PRO A 366 19.61 12.00 -15.35
N VAL A 367 19.89 13.25 -14.97
CA VAL A 367 18.86 14.18 -14.46
C VAL A 367 17.74 14.43 -15.48
N SER A 368 18.01 14.26 -16.78
CA SER A 368 17.00 14.33 -17.84
C SER A 368 15.84 13.34 -17.67
N GLU A 369 16.05 12.25 -16.91
CA GLU A 369 14.99 11.27 -16.58
C GLU A 369 14.05 11.76 -15.46
N PHE A 370 14.39 12.81 -14.75
CA PHE A 370 13.62 13.30 -13.60
C PHE A 370 12.14 13.61 -13.93
N PRO A 371 11.78 14.23 -15.06
CA PRO A 371 10.36 14.43 -15.42
C PRO A 371 9.58 13.11 -15.55
N ARG A 372 10.18 12.08 -16.10
CA ARG A 372 9.62 10.73 -16.21
C ARG A 372 9.40 10.10 -14.85
N LEU A 373 10.38 10.22 -13.96
CA LEU A 373 10.30 9.68 -12.60
C LEU A 373 9.24 10.41 -11.75
N ILE A 374 9.02 11.71 -11.95
CA ILE A 374 7.90 12.45 -11.33
C ILE A 374 6.56 11.88 -11.81
N ARG A 375 6.43 11.59 -13.10
CA ARG A 375 5.24 10.95 -13.66
C ARG A 375 5.00 9.59 -13.01
N GLN A 376 6.03 8.78 -12.82
CA GLN A 376 5.97 7.49 -12.13
C GLN A 376 5.47 7.64 -10.68
N VAL A 377 5.96 8.64 -9.92
CA VAL A 377 5.46 8.94 -8.56
C VAL A 377 3.96 9.27 -8.58
N TYR A 378 3.48 10.02 -9.58
CA TYR A 378 2.06 10.33 -9.72
C TYR A 378 1.22 9.10 -10.01
N GLU A 379 1.70 8.21 -10.85
CA GLU A 379 1.05 6.93 -11.16
C GLU A 379 0.90 6.07 -9.90
N PHE A 380 1.90 6.02 -9.03
CA PHE A 380 1.82 5.27 -7.76
C PHE A 380 0.84 5.84 -6.73
N ALA A 381 0.42 7.08 -6.85
CA ALA A 381 -0.66 7.60 -6.01
C ALA A 381 -2.02 6.99 -6.34
N ALA A 382 -2.18 6.46 -7.55
CA ALA A 382 -3.41 5.81 -8.02
C ALA A 382 -3.46 4.29 -7.75
N VAL A 383 -2.32 3.66 -7.40
CA VAL A 383 -2.23 2.22 -7.06
C VAL A 383 -2.29 2.04 -5.55
N ASN A 384 -3.38 2.46 -4.93
CA ASN A 384 -3.56 2.31 -3.49
C ASN A 384 -4.81 1.50 -3.18
N TRP A 385 -4.63 0.30 -2.64
CA TRP A 385 -5.72 -0.65 -2.34
C TRP A 385 -6.25 -0.57 -0.90
N ARG A 386 -5.92 0.50 -0.16
CA ARG A 386 -6.56 0.78 1.15
C ARG A 386 -7.95 1.38 1.03
N GLY A 387 -8.29 1.87 -0.15
CA GLY A 387 -9.59 2.48 -0.44
C GLY A 387 -9.65 2.99 -1.88
N PHE A 388 -10.85 3.33 -2.30
CA PHE A 388 -11.14 3.76 -3.66
C PHE A 388 -10.78 5.23 -3.96
N ASN A 389 -10.31 5.96 -2.98
CA ASN A 389 -9.88 7.35 -3.17
C ASN A 389 -8.38 7.42 -3.42
N ALA A 390 -7.96 8.31 -4.32
CA ALA A 390 -6.55 8.64 -4.50
C ALA A 390 -5.92 9.08 -3.16
N GLN A 391 -4.67 8.73 -2.96
CA GLN A 391 -3.92 9.06 -1.75
C GLN A 391 -3.01 10.25 -2.00
N SER A 392 -2.74 10.99 -0.93
CA SER A 392 -1.76 12.09 -0.94
C SER A 392 -0.31 11.62 -0.88
N ILE A 393 -0.08 10.31 -0.81
CA ILE A 393 1.24 9.67 -0.70
C ILE A 393 1.29 8.52 -1.71
N PRO A 394 2.36 8.38 -2.50
CA PRO A 394 2.50 7.27 -3.45
C PRO A 394 2.57 5.92 -2.72
N ALA A 395 2.07 4.86 -3.36
CA ALA A 395 2.00 3.52 -2.78
C ALA A 395 3.35 3.02 -2.25
N THR A 396 4.46 3.37 -2.91
CA THR A 396 5.81 3.03 -2.48
C THR A 396 6.11 3.47 -1.05
N LEU A 397 5.83 4.73 -0.70
CA LEU A 397 6.02 5.24 0.65
C LEU A 397 4.91 4.83 1.61
N ASN A 398 3.67 4.77 1.13
CA ASN A 398 2.55 4.38 1.98
C ASN A 398 2.71 2.93 2.48
N TYR A 399 3.00 2.00 1.57
CA TYR A 399 3.09 0.58 1.90
C TYR A 399 4.32 0.26 2.75
N SER A 400 5.49 0.81 2.42
CA SER A 400 6.68 0.67 3.27
C SER A 400 6.47 1.27 4.67
N SER A 401 5.71 2.37 4.80
CA SER A 401 5.34 2.94 6.10
C SER A 401 4.39 2.03 6.88
N LEU A 402 3.45 1.35 6.22
CA LEU A 402 2.56 0.39 6.88
C LEU A 402 3.33 -0.82 7.39
N ILE A 403 4.28 -1.34 6.61
CA ILE A 403 5.16 -2.42 7.03
C ILE A 403 6.00 -1.98 8.24
N ALA A 404 6.64 -0.80 8.17
CA ALA A 404 7.41 -0.27 9.29
C ALA A 404 6.59 -0.13 10.58
N ARG A 405 5.36 0.40 10.48
CA ARG A 405 4.44 0.53 11.62
C ARG A 405 4.05 -0.82 12.19
N LEU A 406 3.75 -1.78 11.34
CA LEU A 406 3.38 -3.11 11.82
C LEU A 406 4.53 -3.82 12.52
N ILE A 407 5.77 -3.71 11.99
CA ILE A 407 6.97 -4.21 12.67
C ILE A 407 7.16 -3.53 14.02
N ALA A 408 6.98 -2.20 14.07
CA ALA A 408 7.10 -1.41 15.30
C ALA A 408 6.04 -1.81 16.35
N GLU A 409 4.80 -2.07 15.93
CA GLU A 409 3.69 -2.50 16.80
C GLU A 409 3.87 -3.95 17.31
N ILE A 410 4.35 -4.86 16.47
CA ILE A 410 4.63 -6.26 16.86
C ILE A 410 5.83 -6.34 17.80
N GLY A 411 6.83 -5.47 17.64
CA GLY A 411 8.07 -5.48 18.38
C GLY A 411 9.10 -6.49 17.88
N ALA A 412 10.38 -6.25 18.19
CA ALA A 412 11.50 -7.00 17.63
C ALA A 412 11.49 -8.50 17.98
N ASP A 413 11.16 -8.84 19.22
CA ASP A 413 11.19 -10.23 19.69
C ASP A 413 10.10 -11.06 19.02
N ASN A 414 8.87 -10.52 18.96
CA ASN A 414 7.75 -11.19 18.29
C ASN A 414 7.93 -11.24 16.76
N TRP A 415 8.56 -10.22 16.17
CA TRP A 415 8.83 -10.18 14.73
C TRP A 415 9.70 -11.37 14.28
N SER A 416 10.73 -11.69 15.02
CA SER A 416 11.61 -12.82 14.70
C SER A 416 10.87 -14.18 14.67
N GLN A 417 9.84 -14.33 15.50
CA GLN A 417 8.97 -15.52 15.50
C GLN A 417 7.95 -15.50 14.34
N THR A 418 7.54 -14.31 13.93
CA THR A 418 6.53 -14.07 12.90
C THR A 418 7.09 -14.33 11.49
N VAL A 419 8.33 -13.94 11.24
CA VAL A 419 8.97 -13.88 9.91
C VAL A 419 9.10 -15.24 9.23
N GLY A 420 9.21 -16.35 9.97
CA GLY A 420 9.45 -17.67 9.39
C GLY A 420 8.43 -18.13 8.33
N LYS A 421 7.18 -17.65 8.42
CA LYS A 421 6.10 -17.97 7.47
C LYS A 421 5.58 -16.78 6.67
N ILE A 422 6.06 -15.57 6.95
CA ILE A 422 5.70 -14.37 6.16
C ILE A 422 6.12 -14.52 4.68
N GLY A 423 7.15 -15.31 4.37
CA GLY A 423 7.50 -15.64 2.99
C GLY A 423 6.32 -16.20 2.17
N LEU A 424 5.35 -16.88 2.81
CA LEU A 424 4.10 -17.33 2.18
C LEU A 424 3.14 -16.17 1.83
N LEU A 425 3.45 -14.97 2.27
CA LEU A 425 2.67 -13.76 2.04
C LEU A 425 3.43 -12.73 1.19
N ALA A 426 4.61 -13.08 0.64
CA ALA A 426 5.46 -12.14 -0.10
C ALA A 426 4.76 -11.52 -1.32
N ASP A 427 3.90 -12.30 -1.99
CA ASP A 427 3.06 -11.91 -3.13
C ASP A 427 1.73 -11.26 -2.73
N LYS A 428 1.51 -11.01 -1.43
CA LYS A 428 0.24 -10.51 -0.90
C LYS A 428 0.43 -9.17 -0.20
N SER A 429 -0.60 -8.33 -0.29
CA SER A 429 -0.63 -7.04 0.41
C SER A 429 -1.10 -7.18 1.87
N TRP A 430 -0.54 -8.14 2.61
CA TRP A 430 -0.92 -8.53 3.97
C TRP A 430 -0.85 -7.40 5.01
N PHE A 431 -0.07 -6.37 4.75
CA PHE A 431 0.17 -5.20 5.61
C PHE A 431 -0.90 -4.10 5.49
N LEU A 432 -1.83 -4.17 4.54
CA LEU A 432 -2.89 -3.16 4.29
C LEU A 432 -3.86 -2.94 5.45
#